data_2bcf8f86021d03113f7a342c34253440
#
_entry.id   2bcf8f86021d03113f7a342c34253440
#
_cell.length_a   1.000
_cell.length_b   1.000
_cell.length_c   1.000
_cell.angle_alpha   90.00
_cell.angle_beta   90.00
_cell.angle_gamma   90.00
#
_symmetry.space_group_name_H-M   'P 1'
#
loop_
_entity.id
_entity.type
_entity.pdbx_description
1 polymer ?
#
loop_
_entity_poly.entity_id
_entity_poly.type
_entity_poly.pdbx_seq_one_letter_code
_entity_poly.pdbx_strand_id
1 'polypeptide(L)'
;MPLICVCSPKGGVGKTTLAANLTYALARSGSKVLAIDFDMQNALRLHFGVPLSDERGYVAKSAESYDWGQDVLTAGGNIFVLPYGDVTEAQRLTFENNLVNDEHFLARGLGTLLNYPGLVIVADFPPGPSAALKAITPFADLHLVTLLADTASMSLLPHIENQRLTGGELNHNHGHFFVINQSDTRRQISRDVTAFLEERLGDRLLGIIHRDESVCEANASQKSIFDFSPSSAAAFDIEIIARKIVAKLGINVGDGTVHNVSRKSGL
;
A
#
# COMPACT_ATOMS: atom_id res chain seq x y z
N MET A 1 7.25 0.37 -14.92
CA MET A 1 6.01 0.18 -14.14
C MET A 1 6.32 0.54 -12.70
N PRO A 2 5.61 1.49 -12.09
CA PRO A 2 5.87 1.90 -10.70
C PRO A 2 5.41 0.85 -9.68
N LEU A 3 6.30 0.50 -8.75
CA LEU A 3 6.05 -0.41 -7.63
C LEU A 3 6.26 0.34 -6.31
N ILE A 4 5.19 0.48 -5.53
CA ILE A 4 5.13 1.19 -4.25
C ILE A 4 4.97 0.15 -3.14
N CYS A 5 5.94 0.06 -2.24
CA CYS A 5 5.91 -0.82 -1.07
C CYS A 5 5.42 -0.05 0.15
N VAL A 6 4.22 -0.37 0.66
CA VAL A 6 3.70 0.21 1.91
C VAL A 6 4.13 -0.66 3.07
N CYS A 7 5.01 -0.15 3.90
CA CYS A 7 5.64 -0.90 4.99
C CYS A 7 5.64 -0.09 6.30
N SER A 8 5.96 -0.75 7.41
CA SER A 8 6.09 -0.08 8.71
C SER A 8 6.95 -0.90 9.66
N PRO A 9 7.67 -0.25 10.59
CA PRO A 9 8.50 -0.96 11.57
C PRO A 9 7.69 -1.64 12.67
N LYS A 10 6.41 -1.30 12.84
CA LYS A 10 5.52 -1.86 13.87
C LYS A 10 4.10 -2.10 13.35
N GLY A 11 3.34 -2.95 14.06
CA GLY A 11 1.94 -3.22 13.77
C GLY A 11 0.98 -2.10 14.20
N GLY A 12 -0.27 -2.13 13.69
CA GLY A 12 -1.35 -1.24 14.12
C GLY A 12 -1.24 0.21 13.65
N VAL A 13 -0.36 0.52 12.71
CA VAL A 13 -0.16 1.89 12.21
C VAL A 13 -1.10 2.28 11.07
N GLY A 14 -1.95 1.35 10.59
CA GLY A 14 -2.88 1.59 9.48
C GLY A 14 -2.27 1.41 8.09
N LYS A 15 -1.20 0.61 7.94
CA LYS A 15 -0.57 0.31 6.64
C LYS A 15 -1.55 -0.17 5.59
N THR A 16 -2.26 -1.27 5.88
CA THR A 16 -3.22 -1.91 4.98
C THR A 16 -4.31 -0.94 4.54
N THR A 17 -4.85 -0.16 5.49
CA THR A 17 -5.82 0.91 5.20
C THR A 17 -5.23 1.98 4.28
N LEU A 18 -3.97 2.38 4.52
CA LEU A 18 -3.28 3.33 3.64
C LEU A 18 -3.04 2.73 2.26
N ALA A 19 -2.55 1.49 2.16
CA ALA A 19 -2.31 0.80 0.89
C ALA A 19 -3.60 0.72 0.05
N ALA A 20 -4.71 0.34 0.67
CA ALA A 20 -6.01 0.27 0.02
C ALA A 20 -6.48 1.65 -0.48
N ASN A 21 -6.50 2.66 0.38
CA ASN A 21 -6.99 3.99 -0.01
C ASN A 21 -6.03 4.70 -0.98
N LEU A 22 -4.71 4.44 -0.90
CA LEU A 22 -3.77 4.90 -1.92
C LEU A 22 -4.07 4.27 -3.29
N THR A 23 -4.40 2.97 -3.32
CA THR A 23 -4.85 2.28 -4.54
C THR A 23 -6.08 2.97 -5.14
N TYR A 24 -7.08 3.29 -4.33
CA TYR A 24 -8.24 4.04 -4.79
C TYR A 24 -7.89 5.43 -5.31
N ALA A 25 -7.04 6.18 -4.60
CA ALA A 25 -6.62 7.52 -5.02
C ALA A 25 -5.89 7.51 -6.36
N LEU A 26 -4.98 6.54 -6.57
CA LEU A 26 -4.26 6.36 -7.83
C LEU A 26 -5.19 5.94 -8.98
N ALA A 27 -6.14 5.05 -8.72
CA ALA A 27 -7.12 4.64 -9.73
C ALA A 27 -8.06 5.79 -10.12
N ARG A 28 -8.47 6.63 -9.18
CA ARG A 28 -9.26 7.85 -9.43
C ARG A 28 -8.52 8.87 -10.29
N SER A 29 -7.18 8.88 -10.24
CA SER A 29 -6.36 9.70 -11.14
C SER A 29 -6.19 9.11 -12.55
N GLY A 30 -6.84 7.99 -12.87
CA GLY A 30 -6.84 7.36 -14.18
C GLY A 30 -5.86 6.21 -14.36
N SER A 31 -5.06 5.88 -13.35
CA SER A 31 -4.11 4.76 -13.40
C SER A 31 -4.83 3.41 -13.31
N LYS A 32 -4.28 2.37 -13.95
CA LYS A 32 -4.58 0.98 -13.62
C LYS A 32 -3.73 0.59 -12.41
N VAL A 33 -4.35 0.12 -11.34
CA VAL A 33 -3.64 -0.15 -10.08
C VAL A 33 -3.90 -1.57 -9.62
N LEU A 34 -2.82 -2.28 -9.28
CA LEU A 34 -2.85 -3.58 -8.64
C LEU A 34 -2.42 -3.44 -7.18
N ALA A 35 -3.30 -3.82 -6.26
CA ALA A 35 -2.97 -3.98 -4.85
C ALA A 35 -2.52 -5.42 -4.60
N ILE A 36 -1.34 -5.62 -4.00
CA ILE A 36 -0.82 -6.96 -3.64
C ILE A 36 -0.72 -7.06 -2.13
N ASP A 37 -1.28 -8.13 -1.58
CA ASP A 37 -1.18 -8.45 -0.15
C ASP A 37 -0.06 -9.46 0.11
N PHE A 38 0.95 -9.05 0.87
CA PHE A 38 2.04 -9.92 1.35
C PHE A 38 1.89 -10.25 2.84
N ASP A 39 0.82 -9.77 3.50
CA ASP A 39 0.55 -10.08 4.90
C ASP A 39 -0.33 -11.34 5.01
N MET A 40 0.12 -12.31 5.81
CA MET A 40 -0.63 -13.53 6.07
C MET A 40 -2.01 -13.29 6.71
N GLN A 41 -2.26 -12.10 7.26
CA GLN A 41 -3.59 -11.72 7.74
C GLN A 41 -4.60 -11.54 6.61
N ASN A 42 -4.15 -11.41 5.35
CA ASN A 42 -4.98 -11.33 4.14
C ASN A 42 -6.11 -10.28 4.25
N ALA A 43 -5.79 -9.15 4.91
CA ALA A 43 -6.79 -8.14 5.26
C ALA A 43 -7.01 -7.11 4.14
N LEU A 44 -6.04 -6.94 3.23
CA LEU A 44 -6.09 -5.94 2.17
C LEU A 44 -7.32 -6.13 1.26
N ARG A 45 -7.65 -7.37 0.92
CA ARG A 45 -8.80 -7.73 0.07
C ARG A 45 -10.14 -7.22 0.59
N LEU A 46 -10.29 -7.10 1.92
CA LEU A 46 -11.55 -6.66 2.54
C LEU A 46 -11.88 -5.21 2.21
N HIS A 47 -10.87 -4.37 2.03
CA HIS A 47 -11.03 -2.97 1.63
C HIS A 47 -11.56 -2.82 0.19
N PHE A 48 -11.54 -3.88 -0.59
CA PHE A 48 -12.04 -3.92 -1.97
C PHE A 48 -13.34 -4.71 -2.11
N GLY A 49 -14.03 -4.98 -1.01
CA GLY A 49 -15.32 -5.67 -0.99
C GLY A 49 -15.23 -7.17 -1.30
N VAL A 50 -14.03 -7.77 -1.26
CA VAL A 50 -13.89 -9.22 -1.38
C VAL A 50 -14.43 -9.87 -0.10
N PRO A 51 -15.38 -10.82 -0.20
CA PRO A 51 -15.97 -11.45 0.98
C PRO A 51 -14.96 -12.16 1.88
N LEU A 52 -15.24 -12.22 3.18
CA LEU A 52 -14.43 -13.02 4.13
C LEU A 52 -14.36 -14.50 3.76
N SER A 53 -15.44 -15.03 3.16
CA SER A 53 -15.52 -16.43 2.71
C SER A 53 -14.75 -16.71 1.41
N ASP A 54 -14.14 -15.69 0.78
CA ASP A 54 -13.32 -15.89 -0.41
C ASP A 54 -11.90 -16.24 0.03
N GLU A 55 -11.50 -17.48 -0.15
CA GLU A 55 -10.20 -18.02 0.27
C GLU A 55 -9.12 -17.89 -0.83
N ARG A 56 -9.49 -17.38 -2.02
CA ARG A 56 -8.55 -17.29 -3.15
C ARG A 56 -7.37 -16.39 -2.85
N GLY A 57 -6.22 -16.81 -3.35
CA GLY A 57 -4.98 -16.05 -3.28
C GLY A 57 -3.82 -16.83 -3.86
N TYR A 58 -2.71 -16.15 -4.07
CA TYR A 58 -1.57 -16.69 -4.80
C TYR A 58 -0.66 -17.60 -3.98
N VAL A 59 -0.61 -17.44 -2.64
CA VAL A 59 0.40 -18.12 -1.81
C VAL A 59 0.21 -19.63 -1.77
N ALA A 60 -1.04 -20.11 -1.70
CA ALA A 60 -1.34 -21.54 -1.67
C ALA A 60 -0.79 -22.30 -2.88
N LYS A 61 -0.74 -21.65 -4.05
CA LYS A 61 -0.29 -22.22 -5.33
C LYS A 61 1.10 -21.74 -5.75
N SER A 62 1.74 -20.89 -4.99
CA SER A 62 2.98 -20.21 -5.37
C SER A 62 4.14 -21.17 -5.65
N ALA A 63 4.16 -22.34 -5.00
CA ALA A 63 5.15 -23.39 -5.25
C ALA A 63 4.89 -24.18 -6.54
N GLU A 64 3.65 -24.22 -7.03
CA GLU A 64 3.20 -25.02 -8.18
C GLU A 64 3.09 -24.18 -9.45
N SER A 65 2.74 -22.90 -9.33
CA SER A 65 2.55 -21.97 -10.43
C SER A 65 3.57 -20.83 -10.37
N TYR A 66 4.21 -20.54 -11.50
CA TYR A 66 5.14 -19.43 -11.63
C TYR A 66 4.45 -18.09 -11.98
N ASP A 67 3.18 -18.11 -12.37
CA ASP A 67 2.42 -16.92 -12.75
C ASP A 67 1.29 -16.64 -11.75
N TRP A 68 1.57 -15.78 -10.79
CA TRP A 68 0.57 -15.34 -9.80
C TRP A 68 -0.49 -14.40 -10.38
N GLY A 69 -0.27 -13.90 -11.60
CA GLY A 69 -1.25 -13.09 -12.32
C GLY A 69 -2.60 -13.79 -12.53
N GLN A 70 -2.62 -15.13 -12.49
CA GLN A 70 -3.84 -15.92 -12.62
C GLN A 70 -4.78 -15.79 -11.40
N ASP A 71 -4.26 -15.41 -10.24
CA ASP A 71 -5.04 -15.25 -9.01
C ASP A 71 -5.48 -13.79 -8.77
N VAL A 72 -5.25 -12.89 -9.74
CA VAL A 72 -5.68 -11.49 -9.66
C VAL A 72 -7.20 -11.40 -9.75
N LEU A 73 -7.78 -10.67 -8.79
CA LEU A 73 -9.20 -10.36 -8.73
C LEU A 73 -9.45 -8.95 -9.25
N THR A 74 -10.59 -8.73 -9.94
CA THR A 74 -11.03 -7.39 -10.32
C THR A 74 -11.91 -6.81 -9.21
N ALA A 75 -11.55 -5.63 -8.70
CA ALA A 75 -12.27 -4.93 -7.64
C ALA A 75 -13.15 -3.78 -8.17
N GLY A 76 -13.31 -3.69 -9.49
CA GLY A 76 -14.08 -2.65 -10.17
C GLY A 76 -13.22 -1.53 -10.76
N GLY A 77 -13.68 -0.94 -11.86
CA GLY A 77 -12.95 0.11 -12.58
C GLY A 77 -11.54 -0.35 -12.98
N ASN A 78 -10.55 0.47 -12.63
CA ASN A 78 -9.14 0.21 -12.91
C ASN A 78 -8.40 -0.41 -11.72
N ILE A 79 -9.11 -1.02 -10.76
CA ILE A 79 -8.54 -1.60 -9.54
C ILE A 79 -8.53 -3.12 -9.62
N PHE A 80 -7.37 -3.69 -9.35
CA PHE A 80 -7.11 -5.11 -9.29
C PHE A 80 -6.50 -5.44 -7.93
N VAL A 81 -6.74 -6.66 -7.43
CA VAL A 81 -6.23 -7.14 -6.14
C VAL A 81 -5.64 -8.52 -6.31
N LEU A 82 -4.46 -8.72 -5.78
CA LEU A 82 -3.82 -10.03 -5.63
C LEU A 82 -3.77 -10.38 -4.14
N PRO A 83 -4.76 -11.14 -3.62
CA PRO A 83 -4.81 -11.49 -2.21
C PRO A 83 -3.73 -12.50 -1.83
N TYR A 84 -3.27 -12.46 -0.59
CA TYR A 84 -2.41 -13.51 -0.02
C TYR A 84 -3.09 -14.89 -0.09
N GLY A 85 -4.37 -14.93 0.22
CA GLY A 85 -5.20 -16.14 0.27
C GLY A 85 -5.26 -16.75 1.67
N ASP A 86 -6.15 -17.72 1.83
CA ASP A 86 -6.18 -18.58 3.01
C ASP A 86 -5.23 -19.77 2.80
N VAL A 87 -4.30 -19.96 3.72
CA VAL A 87 -3.21 -20.93 3.56
C VAL A 87 -2.98 -21.70 4.85
N THR A 88 -2.60 -22.97 4.70
CA THR A 88 -2.09 -23.77 5.80
C THR A 88 -0.72 -23.26 6.25
N GLU A 89 -0.32 -23.60 7.49
CA GLU A 89 1.01 -23.27 7.99
C GLU A 89 2.12 -23.85 7.10
N ALA A 90 1.96 -25.04 6.57
CA ALA A 90 2.93 -25.65 5.69
C ALA A 90 3.11 -24.87 4.37
N GLN A 91 2.01 -24.41 3.77
CA GLN A 91 2.06 -23.56 2.56
C GLN A 91 2.74 -22.22 2.84
N ARG A 92 2.40 -21.57 3.95
CA ARG A 92 3.04 -20.33 4.39
C ARG A 92 4.54 -20.50 4.56
N LEU A 93 4.97 -21.53 5.30
CA LEU A 93 6.39 -21.81 5.51
C LEU A 93 7.13 -22.12 4.21
N THR A 94 6.50 -22.85 3.29
CA THR A 94 7.06 -23.13 1.95
C THR A 94 7.25 -21.83 1.17
N PHE A 95 6.25 -20.93 1.19
CA PHE A 95 6.32 -19.63 0.52
C PHE A 95 7.46 -18.78 1.10
N GLU A 96 7.52 -18.62 2.43
CA GLU A 96 8.58 -17.86 3.10
C GLU A 96 9.98 -18.44 2.85
N ASN A 97 10.12 -19.77 2.87
CA ASN A 97 11.39 -20.43 2.54
C ASN A 97 11.81 -20.18 1.10
N ASN A 98 10.88 -20.22 0.14
CA ASN A 98 11.18 -19.92 -1.25
C ASN A 98 11.62 -18.45 -1.43
N LEU A 99 10.98 -17.50 -0.74
CA LEU A 99 11.39 -16.09 -0.76
C LEU A 99 12.82 -15.87 -0.22
N VAL A 100 13.25 -16.70 0.74
CA VAL A 100 14.59 -16.57 1.36
C VAL A 100 15.67 -17.27 0.53
N ASN A 101 15.36 -18.45 -0.04
CA ASN A 101 16.37 -19.35 -0.61
C ASN A 101 16.42 -19.30 -2.15
N ASP A 102 15.45 -18.68 -2.81
CA ASP A 102 15.39 -18.56 -4.27
C ASP A 102 15.21 -17.08 -4.65
N GLU A 103 16.30 -16.42 -5.01
CA GLU A 103 16.32 -15.00 -5.37
C GLU A 103 15.44 -14.65 -6.58
N HIS A 104 15.11 -15.63 -7.42
CA HIS A 104 14.26 -15.45 -8.60
C HIS A 104 12.79 -15.81 -8.36
N PHE A 105 12.45 -16.35 -7.20
CA PHE A 105 11.10 -16.84 -6.92
C PHE A 105 10.03 -15.76 -7.09
N LEU A 106 10.23 -14.61 -6.46
CA LEU A 106 9.30 -13.48 -6.55
C LEU A 106 9.23 -12.92 -7.98
N ALA A 107 10.37 -12.77 -8.65
CA ALA A 107 10.43 -12.28 -10.01
C ALA A 107 9.70 -13.19 -11.00
N ARG A 108 9.78 -14.53 -10.81
CA ARG A 108 9.02 -15.48 -11.62
C ARG A 108 7.53 -15.38 -11.33
N GLY A 109 7.12 -15.33 -10.07
CA GLY A 109 5.71 -15.25 -9.67
C GLY A 109 5.02 -13.99 -10.16
N LEU A 110 5.69 -12.84 -10.07
CA LEU A 110 5.15 -11.54 -10.48
C LEU A 110 5.54 -11.12 -11.91
N GLY A 111 6.29 -11.93 -12.65
CA GLY A 111 6.91 -11.52 -13.90
C GLY A 111 5.93 -10.93 -14.92
N THR A 112 4.76 -11.52 -15.10
CA THR A 112 3.70 -11.03 -15.99
C THR A 112 3.17 -9.68 -15.51
N LEU A 113 2.98 -9.51 -14.20
CA LEU A 113 2.47 -8.30 -13.58
C LEU A 113 3.52 -7.16 -13.60
N LEU A 114 4.78 -7.50 -13.30
CA LEU A 114 5.89 -6.54 -13.32
C LEU A 114 6.17 -6.00 -14.73
N ASN A 115 5.80 -6.70 -15.77
CA ASN A 115 5.98 -6.27 -17.16
C ASN A 115 4.69 -5.74 -17.81
N TYR A 116 3.58 -5.61 -17.05
CA TYR A 116 2.33 -5.15 -17.62
C TYR A 116 2.36 -3.63 -17.88
N PRO A 117 2.18 -3.17 -19.15
CA PRO A 117 2.29 -1.76 -19.48
C PRO A 117 1.24 -0.89 -18.78
N GLY A 118 1.70 0.22 -18.18
CA GLY A 118 0.82 1.21 -17.55
C GLY A 118 0.19 0.77 -16.23
N LEU A 119 0.60 -0.38 -15.67
CA LEU A 119 0.17 -0.82 -14.35
C LEU A 119 0.98 -0.10 -13.26
N VAL A 120 0.31 0.34 -12.20
CA VAL A 120 0.92 0.78 -10.94
C VAL A 120 0.68 -0.31 -9.91
N ILE A 121 1.71 -0.71 -9.17
CA ILE A 121 1.56 -1.71 -8.10
C ILE A 121 1.69 -1.02 -6.74
N VAL A 122 0.74 -1.32 -5.84
CA VAL A 122 0.79 -0.98 -4.41
C VAL A 122 0.84 -2.28 -3.62
N ALA A 123 1.95 -2.54 -2.95
CA ALA A 123 2.16 -3.77 -2.19
C ALA A 123 2.10 -3.49 -0.68
N ASP A 124 1.25 -4.22 0.05
CA ASP A 124 1.11 -4.18 1.51
C ASP A 124 1.89 -5.32 2.16
N PHE A 125 2.64 -5.02 3.22
CA PHE A 125 3.54 -5.98 3.88
C PHE A 125 3.16 -6.18 5.35
N PRO A 126 3.54 -7.32 5.97
CA PRO A 126 3.44 -7.47 7.41
C PRO A 126 4.32 -6.43 8.14
N PRO A 127 4.04 -6.14 9.42
CA PRO A 127 4.82 -5.20 10.20
C PRO A 127 6.25 -5.71 10.44
N GLY A 128 7.22 -4.79 10.40
CA GLY A 128 8.63 -5.10 10.59
C GLY A 128 9.31 -5.67 9.35
N PRO A 129 10.55 -6.13 9.48
CA PRO A 129 11.28 -6.81 8.42
C PRO A 129 10.60 -8.13 8.05
N SER A 130 10.48 -8.40 6.75
CA SER A 130 9.93 -9.67 6.26
C SER A 130 10.70 -10.17 5.04
N ALA A 131 10.62 -11.49 4.79
CA ALA A 131 11.24 -12.10 3.60
C ALA A 131 10.66 -11.51 2.31
N ALA A 132 9.35 -11.27 2.28
CA ALA A 132 8.68 -10.68 1.12
C ALA A 132 9.15 -9.24 0.86
N LEU A 133 9.24 -8.39 1.89
CA LEU A 133 9.73 -7.02 1.75
C LEU A 133 11.18 -7.00 1.27
N LYS A 134 12.03 -7.86 1.80
CA LYS A 134 13.42 -8.00 1.35
C LYS A 134 13.50 -8.44 -0.12
N ALA A 135 12.74 -9.45 -0.50
CA ALA A 135 12.76 -10.02 -1.86
C ALA A 135 12.23 -9.02 -2.91
N ILE A 136 11.27 -8.16 -2.57
CA ILE A 136 10.68 -7.20 -3.51
C ILE A 136 11.47 -5.87 -3.59
N THR A 137 12.26 -5.56 -2.58
CA THR A 137 13.02 -4.28 -2.50
C THR A 137 13.84 -3.97 -3.76
N PRO A 138 14.51 -4.92 -4.43
CA PRO A 138 15.23 -4.65 -5.67
C PRO A 138 14.36 -4.18 -6.84
N PHE A 139 13.06 -4.46 -6.82
CA PHE A 139 12.09 -4.09 -7.85
C PHE A 139 11.30 -2.83 -7.49
N ALA A 140 11.36 -2.39 -6.22
CA ALA A 140 10.57 -1.28 -5.72
C ALA A 140 11.10 0.07 -6.20
N ASP A 141 10.20 0.92 -6.67
CA ASP A 141 10.48 2.31 -7.01
C ASP A 141 10.33 3.24 -5.79
N LEU A 142 9.53 2.86 -4.80
CA LEU A 142 9.29 3.65 -3.62
C LEU A 142 8.89 2.78 -2.42
N HIS A 143 9.54 2.99 -1.28
CA HIS A 143 9.12 2.47 0.01
C HIS A 143 8.39 3.56 0.79
N LEU A 144 7.07 3.38 0.99
CA LEU A 144 6.23 4.28 1.78
C LEU A 144 6.13 3.74 3.20
N VAL A 145 6.93 4.32 4.09
CA VAL A 145 6.99 3.91 5.49
C VAL A 145 5.91 4.64 6.28
N THR A 146 4.99 3.87 6.85
CA THR A 146 3.90 4.41 7.68
C THR A 146 4.32 4.45 9.14
N LEU A 147 4.26 5.64 9.74
CA LEU A 147 4.53 5.91 11.15
C LEU A 147 3.28 6.47 11.83
N LEU A 148 3.19 6.34 13.15
CA LEU A 148 2.24 7.10 13.97
C LEU A 148 2.92 8.34 14.57
N ALA A 149 2.12 9.33 14.95
CA ALA A 149 2.57 10.48 15.74
C ALA A 149 2.73 10.08 17.22
N ASP A 150 3.62 9.11 17.51
CA ASP A 150 3.89 8.59 18.86
C ASP A 150 5.38 8.30 19.09
N THR A 151 5.77 8.18 20.38
CA THR A 151 7.15 7.98 20.79
C THR A 151 7.74 6.65 20.32
N ALA A 152 6.90 5.61 20.14
CA ALA A 152 7.36 4.33 19.63
C ALA A 152 7.81 4.43 18.16
N SER A 153 7.10 5.20 17.32
CA SER A 153 7.52 5.46 15.94
C SER A 153 8.83 6.25 15.88
N MET A 154 9.00 7.25 16.75
CA MET A 154 10.27 7.99 16.87
C MET A 154 11.45 7.07 17.20
N SER A 155 11.28 6.16 18.16
CA SER A 155 12.37 5.25 18.60
C SER A 155 12.79 4.25 17.52
N LEU A 156 11.94 3.97 16.55
CA LEU A 156 12.21 3.05 15.45
C LEU A 156 12.83 3.73 14.21
N LEU A 157 12.86 5.07 14.16
CA LEU A 157 13.39 5.81 13.02
C LEU A 157 14.85 5.44 12.68
N PRO A 158 15.80 5.29 13.66
CA PRO A 158 17.16 4.87 13.35
C PRO A 158 17.25 3.48 12.69
N HIS A 159 16.33 2.57 13.01
CA HIS A 159 16.29 1.24 12.39
C HIS A 159 15.90 1.31 10.91
N ILE A 160 15.02 2.25 10.55
CA ILE A 160 14.61 2.49 9.18
C ILE A 160 15.75 3.16 8.41
N GLU A 161 16.34 4.20 8.97
CA GLU A 161 17.46 4.95 8.37
C GLU A 161 18.69 4.06 8.11
N ASN A 162 18.91 3.07 8.97
CA ASN A 162 19.96 2.05 8.79
C ASN A 162 19.54 0.86 7.92
N GLN A 163 18.45 0.98 7.14
CA GLN A 163 17.94 -0.02 6.19
C GLN A 163 17.58 -1.39 6.81
N ARG A 164 17.45 -1.46 8.13
CA ARG A 164 17.09 -2.71 8.83
C ARG A 164 15.67 -3.16 8.55
N LEU A 165 14.78 -2.24 8.12
CA LEU A 165 13.40 -2.56 7.77
C LEU A 165 13.31 -3.33 6.46
N THR A 166 14.04 -2.89 5.44
CA THR A 166 14.00 -3.49 4.09
C THR A 166 14.94 -4.67 3.93
N GLY A 167 15.96 -4.78 4.80
CA GLY A 167 16.91 -5.89 4.80
C GLY A 167 17.83 -5.95 3.58
N GLY A 168 17.91 -4.87 2.79
CA GLY A 168 18.74 -4.78 1.60
C GLY A 168 19.01 -3.33 1.21
N GLU A 169 19.99 -3.13 0.34
CA GLU A 169 20.28 -1.81 -0.22
C GLU A 169 19.13 -1.36 -1.11
N LEU A 170 18.65 -0.14 -0.84
CA LEU A 170 17.68 0.51 -1.70
C LEU A 170 18.34 0.91 -3.01
N ASN A 171 17.65 0.79 -4.12
CA ASN A 171 18.10 1.38 -5.38
C ASN A 171 18.39 2.87 -5.16
N HIS A 172 19.56 3.33 -5.59
CA HIS A 172 20.08 4.68 -5.33
C HIS A 172 19.15 5.83 -5.74
N ASN A 173 18.15 5.57 -6.57
CA ASN A 173 17.21 6.59 -7.06
C ASN A 173 15.93 6.72 -6.23
N HIS A 174 15.62 5.77 -5.35
CA HIS A 174 14.34 5.69 -4.67
C HIS A 174 14.57 5.31 -3.20
N GLY A 175 14.42 6.28 -2.32
CA GLY A 175 14.65 6.10 -0.88
C GLY A 175 13.39 5.70 -0.10
N HIS A 176 13.53 5.64 1.21
CA HIS A 176 12.37 5.61 2.11
C HIS A 176 11.69 6.97 2.11
N PHE A 177 10.39 6.97 1.82
CA PHE A 177 9.49 8.09 2.03
C PHE A 177 8.52 7.76 3.14
N PHE A 178 8.02 8.78 3.81
CA PHE A 178 7.31 8.61 5.06
C PHE A 178 5.91 9.22 4.99
N VAL A 179 5.00 8.59 5.70
CA VAL A 179 3.67 9.13 6.03
C VAL A 179 3.48 9.02 7.53
N ILE A 180 3.10 10.12 8.17
CA ILE A 180 2.64 10.13 9.55
C ILE A 180 1.15 9.90 9.51
N ASN A 181 0.68 8.79 10.06
CA ASN A 181 -0.73 8.42 10.07
C ASN A 181 -1.38 8.69 11.43
N GLN A 182 -2.68 8.93 11.43
CA GLN A 182 -3.51 9.16 12.63
C GLN A 182 -3.01 10.29 13.51
N SER A 183 -2.48 11.37 12.92
CA SER A 183 -2.07 12.57 13.67
C SER A 183 -3.29 13.24 14.31
N ASP A 184 -3.27 13.37 15.64
CA ASP A 184 -4.34 14.02 16.41
C ASP A 184 -3.83 15.33 16.99
N THR A 185 -4.18 16.45 16.36
CA THR A 185 -3.75 17.80 16.77
C THR A 185 -4.29 18.24 18.12
N ARG A 186 -5.30 17.55 18.70
CA ARG A 186 -5.81 17.81 20.05
C ARG A 186 -4.87 17.29 21.14
N ARG A 187 -4.03 16.31 20.83
CA ARG A 187 -3.09 15.67 21.76
C ARG A 187 -1.71 16.34 21.67
N GLN A 188 -1.21 16.85 22.80
CA GLN A 188 0.11 17.50 22.86
C GLN A 188 1.22 16.61 22.30
N ILE A 189 1.29 15.35 22.78
CA ILE A 189 2.32 14.40 22.32
C ILE A 189 2.28 14.16 20.81
N SER A 190 1.08 14.13 20.21
CA SER A 190 0.95 13.93 18.76
C SER A 190 1.49 15.15 18.01
N ARG A 191 1.22 16.38 18.49
CA ARG A 191 1.77 17.60 17.88
C ARG A 191 3.29 17.63 17.97
N ASP A 192 3.85 17.37 19.17
CA ASP A 192 5.29 17.43 19.41
C ASP A 192 6.05 16.40 18.56
N VAL A 193 5.53 15.15 18.49
CA VAL A 193 6.11 14.08 17.66
C VAL A 193 5.97 14.40 16.17
N THR A 194 4.82 14.92 15.73
CA THR A 194 4.63 15.33 14.34
C THR A 194 5.65 16.40 13.95
N ALA A 195 5.79 17.47 14.75
CA ALA A 195 6.76 18.53 14.48
C ALA A 195 8.21 18.01 14.42
N PHE A 196 8.59 17.14 15.35
CA PHE A 196 9.91 16.49 15.33
C PHE A 196 10.14 15.67 14.07
N LEU A 197 9.15 14.87 13.66
CA LEU A 197 9.27 14.03 12.45
C LEU A 197 9.28 14.87 11.17
N GLU A 198 8.51 15.97 11.11
CA GLU A 198 8.55 16.92 9.99
C GLU A 198 9.94 17.52 9.81
N GLU A 199 10.55 18.02 10.90
CA GLU A 199 11.90 18.57 10.87
C GLU A 199 12.95 17.51 10.47
N ARG A 200 12.86 16.30 11.06
CA ARG A 200 13.83 15.23 10.85
C ARG A 200 13.76 14.62 9.45
N LEU A 201 12.56 14.45 8.91
CA LEU A 201 12.33 13.76 7.63
C LEU A 201 12.42 14.71 6.43
N GLY A 202 12.06 15.99 6.59
CA GLY A 202 12.12 16.99 5.54
C GLY A 202 11.39 16.52 4.27
N ASP A 203 12.05 16.62 3.12
CA ASP A 203 11.50 16.26 1.80
C ASP A 203 11.15 14.77 1.65
N ARG A 204 11.58 13.93 2.58
CA ARG A 204 11.17 12.52 2.61
C ARG A 204 9.78 12.31 3.20
N LEU A 205 9.20 13.30 3.89
CA LEU A 205 7.83 13.23 4.40
C LEU A 205 6.83 13.60 3.29
N LEU A 206 6.12 12.61 2.76
CA LEU A 206 5.11 12.84 1.72
C LEU A 206 3.83 13.47 2.27
N GLY A 207 3.47 13.17 3.51
CA GLY A 207 2.30 13.80 4.12
C GLY A 207 1.98 13.29 5.52
N ILE A 208 0.98 13.94 6.09
CA ILE A 208 0.40 13.64 7.39
C ILE A 208 -1.06 13.33 7.15
N ILE A 209 -1.53 12.20 7.67
CA ILE A 209 -2.94 11.83 7.64
C ILE A 209 -3.50 12.08 9.03
N HIS A 210 -4.49 12.96 9.09
CA HIS A 210 -5.17 13.28 10.34
C HIS A 210 -6.01 12.10 10.82
N ARG A 211 -6.14 11.97 12.12
CA ARG A 211 -7.04 11.00 12.72
C ARG A 211 -8.48 11.36 12.35
N ASP A 212 -9.15 10.44 11.70
CA ASP A 212 -10.50 10.59 11.19
C ASP A 212 -11.30 9.30 11.44
N GLU A 213 -12.34 9.38 12.22
CA GLU A 213 -13.17 8.21 12.57
C GLU A 213 -13.91 7.66 11.35
N SER A 214 -14.16 8.50 10.32
CA SER A 214 -14.77 8.05 9.07
C SER A 214 -13.96 6.95 8.37
N VAL A 215 -12.64 6.88 8.63
CA VAL A 215 -11.79 5.80 8.07
C VAL A 215 -12.16 4.45 8.69
N CYS A 216 -12.41 4.41 10.01
CA CYS A 216 -12.80 3.19 10.69
C CYS A 216 -14.20 2.73 10.23
N GLU A 217 -15.13 3.67 10.05
CA GLU A 217 -16.49 3.41 9.57
C GLU A 217 -16.48 2.93 8.11
N ALA A 218 -15.66 3.55 7.25
CA ALA A 218 -15.46 3.12 5.88
C ALA A 218 -14.93 1.68 5.81
N ASN A 219 -13.92 1.35 6.62
CA ASN A 219 -13.35 0.00 6.72
C ASN A 219 -14.41 -1.02 7.15
N ALA A 220 -15.19 -0.71 8.19
CA ALA A 220 -16.28 -1.58 8.67
C ALA A 220 -17.35 -1.81 7.58
N SER A 221 -17.53 -0.85 6.68
CA SER A 221 -18.45 -0.91 5.55
C SER A 221 -17.83 -1.50 4.29
N GLN A 222 -16.57 -1.92 4.33
CA GLN A 222 -15.77 -2.40 3.18
C GLN A 222 -15.79 -1.41 1.99
N LYS A 223 -15.69 -0.11 2.30
CA LYS A 223 -15.68 0.97 1.31
C LYS A 223 -14.39 1.77 1.38
N SER A 224 -14.01 2.39 0.27
CA SER A 224 -12.95 3.40 0.30
C SER A 224 -13.42 4.63 1.10
N ILE A 225 -12.47 5.36 1.67
CA ILE A 225 -12.80 6.65 2.31
C ILE A 225 -13.39 7.64 1.30
N PHE A 226 -13.00 7.53 0.03
CA PHE A 226 -13.48 8.40 -1.05
C PHE A 226 -14.95 8.14 -1.41
N ASP A 227 -15.46 6.91 -1.21
CA ASP A 227 -16.86 6.56 -1.45
C ASP A 227 -17.70 6.75 -0.19
N PHE A 228 -17.10 6.55 0.99
CA PHE A 228 -17.80 6.66 2.27
C PHE A 228 -17.93 8.10 2.75
N SER A 229 -16.82 8.83 2.77
CA SER A 229 -16.78 10.23 3.25
C SER A 229 -15.78 11.06 2.41
N PRO A 230 -16.13 11.42 1.18
CA PRO A 230 -15.19 12.06 0.23
C PRO A 230 -14.71 13.45 0.66
N SER A 231 -15.40 14.09 1.60
CA SER A 231 -15.01 15.39 2.17
C SER A 231 -14.27 15.29 3.49
N SER A 232 -13.91 14.09 3.92
CA SER A 232 -13.17 13.87 5.17
C SER A 232 -11.74 14.36 5.08
N ALA A 233 -11.14 14.72 6.24
CA ALA A 233 -9.74 15.14 6.29
C ALA A 233 -8.81 14.04 5.76
N ALA A 234 -9.04 12.78 6.14
CA ALA A 234 -8.24 11.66 5.69
C ALA A 234 -8.30 11.44 4.18
N ALA A 235 -9.48 11.61 3.55
CA ALA A 235 -9.61 11.51 2.10
C ALA A 235 -8.74 12.57 1.39
N PHE A 236 -8.79 13.80 1.86
CA PHE A 236 -7.98 14.90 1.32
C PHE A 236 -6.48 14.66 1.50
N ASP A 237 -6.06 14.24 2.70
CA ASP A 237 -4.66 13.96 3.02
C ASP A 237 -4.09 12.84 2.13
N ILE A 238 -4.83 11.74 1.96
CA ILE A 238 -4.41 10.62 1.12
C ILE A 238 -4.34 11.03 -0.36
N GLU A 239 -5.26 11.86 -0.83
CA GLU A 239 -5.23 12.39 -2.19
C GLU A 239 -3.98 13.25 -2.45
N ILE A 240 -3.58 14.09 -1.49
CA ILE A 240 -2.34 14.88 -1.58
C ILE A 240 -1.12 13.95 -1.65
N ILE A 241 -1.06 12.92 -0.80
CA ILE A 241 0.03 11.94 -0.80
C ILE A 241 0.10 11.23 -2.15
N ALA A 242 -1.03 10.78 -2.69
CA ALA A 242 -1.09 10.12 -3.99
C ALA A 242 -0.57 11.03 -5.11
N ARG A 243 -0.96 12.31 -5.14
CA ARG A 243 -0.45 13.29 -6.13
C ARG A 243 1.07 13.48 -6.03
N LYS A 244 1.63 13.54 -4.81
CA LYS A 244 3.07 13.62 -4.61
C LYS A 244 3.80 12.37 -5.11
N ILE A 245 3.22 11.18 -4.90
CA ILE A 245 3.76 9.91 -5.42
C ILE A 245 3.72 9.91 -6.95
N VAL A 246 2.59 10.29 -7.56
CA VAL A 246 2.44 10.41 -9.01
C VAL A 246 3.53 11.31 -9.61
N ALA A 247 3.72 12.50 -9.03
CA ALA A 247 4.74 13.44 -9.49
C ALA A 247 6.16 12.90 -9.32
N LYS A 248 6.45 12.23 -8.20
CA LYS A 248 7.77 11.70 -7.87
C LYS A 248 8.16 10.52 -8.77
N LEU A 249 7.22 9.65 -9.09
CA LEU A 249 7.45 8.45 -9.92
C LEU A 249 7.17 8.69 -11.42
N GLY A 250 6.75 9.89 -11.81
CA GLY A 250 6.43 10.21 -13.21
C GLY A 250 5.31 9.33 -13.77
N ILE A 251 4.32 8.99 -12.93
CA ILE A 251 3.19 8.16 -13.36
C ILE A 251 2.35 8.97 -14.33
N ASN A 252 2.19 8.45 -15.56
CA ASN A 252 1.31 9.07 -16.55
C ASN A 252 -0.14 8.88 -16.10
N VAL A 253 -0.76 9.98 -15.70
CA VAL A 253 -2.18 10.03 -15.41
C VAL A 253 -2.89 10.21 -16.74
N GLY A 254 -3.74 9.27 -17.13
CA GLY A 254 -4.55 9.45 -18.34
C GLY A 254 -5.38 10.75 -18.20
N ASP A 255 -5.48 11.52 -19.29
CA ASP A 255 -6.37 12.67 -19.33
C ASP A 255 -7.80 12.22 -19.01
N GLY A 256 -8.16 12.33 -17.73
CA GLY A 256 -9.50 12.08 -17.26
C GLY A 256 -10.43 13.13 -17.83
N THR A 257 -10.92 12.90 -19.04
CA THR A 257 -12.11 13.59 -19.54
C THR A 257 -13.28 13.24 -18.60
N VAL A 258 -13.56 14.15 -17.71
CA VAL A 258 -14.79 14.17 -16.92
C VAL A 258 -15.96 14.14 -17.90
N HIS A 259 -16.50 12.96 -18.18
CA HIS A 259 -17.79 12.86 -18.82
C HIS A 259 -18.84 13.42 -17.85
N ASN A 260 -19.11 14.71 -18.00
CA ASN A 260 -20.31 15.35 -17.50
C ASN A 260 -21.52 14.62 -18.11
N VAL A 261 -22.09 13.69 -17.35
CA VAL A 261 -23.43 13.15 -17.67
C VAL A 261 -24.41 14.28 -17.39
N SER A 262 -24.66 15.09 -18.42
CA SER A 262 -25.77 16.01 -18.44
C SER A 262 -27.07 15.20 -18.34
N ARG A 263 -27.70 15.26 -17.17
CA ARG A 263 -29.09 14.85 -17.02
C ARG A 263 -29.93 15.68 -17.99
N LYS A 264 -30.32 15.09 -19.12
CA LYS A 264 -31.45 15.59 -19.90
C LYS A 264 -32.73 15.34 -19.09
N SER A 265 -33.20 16.38 -18.45
CA SER A 265 -34.60 16.51 -18.11
C SER A 265 -35.39 16.64 -19.43
N GLY A 266 -36.19 15.67 -19.73
CA GLY A 266 -37.13 15.65 -20.84
C GLY A 266 -38.48 15.16 -20.33
N LEU A 267 -39.39 16.13 -20.17
CA LEU A 267 -40.85 16.06 -20.35
C LEU A 267 -41.54 14.69 -20.20
#